data_51c5a822f096f99d6c740690da4d2769
#
_entry.id   51c5a822f096f99d6c740690da4d2769
#
_cell.length_a   1.000
_cell.length_b   1.000
_cell.length_c   1.000
_cell.angle_alpha   90.00
_cell.angle_beta   90.00
_cell.angle_gamma   90.00
#
_symmetry.space_group_name_H-M   'P 1'
#
loop_
_entity.id
_entity.type
_entity.pdbx_description
1 polymer ?
#
loop_
_entity_poly.entity_id
_entity_poly.type
_entity_poly.pdbx_seq_one_letter_code
_entity_poly.pdbx_strand_id
1 'polypeptide(L)'
;MSLIKFLLTIVFLPLFPLLAETTNVIVTDGDTIRIGEERIRFSGIDAPEINQTCTYQELEFACGEFSKNLLVEKIQNQQVNCVREGKDQYGRTLAECFVNQESLSSFLVREGYAFAYRKYSKKFVLDEEYAQNKSKGMWATEFQYPWDYRRNN
;
A
#
# COMPACT_ATOMS: atom_id res chain seq x y z
N MET A 1 -54.46 -19.03 48.46
CA MET A 1 -53.91 -18.09 47.40
C MET A 1 -52.41 -18.05 47.59
N SER A 2 -51.68 -18.79 46.71
CA SER A 2 -50.22 -18.93 46.82
C SER A 2 -49.60 -17.93 45.77
N LEU A 3 -48.84 -16.94 46.26
CA LEU A 3 -48.09 -16.01 45.42
C LEU A 3 -46.78 -16.68 45.02
N ILE A 4 -46.67 -17.05 43.73
CA ILE A 4 -45.42 -17.51 43.13
C ILE A 4 -44.57 -16.26 42.82
N LYS A 5 -43.48 -16.08 43.60
CA LYS A 5 -42.46 -15.05 43.30
C LYS A 5 -41.58 -15.53 42.15
N PHE A 6 -41.72 -14.90 40.96
CA PHE A 6 -40.78 -15.08 39.86
C PHE A 6 -39.48 -14.32 40.19
N LEU A 7 -38.41 -15.08 40.44
CA LEU A 7 -37.06 -14.52 40.56
C LEU A 7 -36.51 -14.32 39.15
N LEU A 8 -36.42 -13.08 38.72
CA LEU A 8 -35.76 -12.72 37.44
C LEU A 8 -34.25 -12.72 37.64
N THR A 9 -33.59 -13.80 37.23
CA THR A 9 -32.12 -13.89 37.26
C THR A 9 -31.57 -13.11 36.08
N ILE A 10 -30.97 -11.92 36.33
CA ILE A 10 -30.25 -11.12 35.32
C ILE A 10 -28.91 -11.80 35.11
N VAL A 11 -28.74 -12.47 33.96
CA VAL A 11 -27.46 -13.03 33.52
C VAL A 11 -26.62 -11.86 32.98
N PHE A 12 -25.62 -11.45 33.76
CA PHE A 12 -24.62 -10.48 33.32
C PHE A 12 -23.63 -11.22 32.41
N LEU A 13 -23.78 -11.06 31.08
CA LEU A 13 -22.74 -11.50 30.12
C LEU A 13 -21.60 -10.48 30.17
N PRO A 14 -20.36 -10.91 30.48
CA PRO A 14 -19.22 -10.00 30.40
C PRO A 14 -18.97 -9.62 28.93
N LEU A 15 -19.05 -8.34 28.64
CA LEU A 15 -18.63 -7.77 27.34
C LEU A 15 -17.11 -7.79 27.32
N PHE A 16 -16.51 -8.85 26.75
CA PHE A 16 -15.07 -8.86 26.46
C PHE A 16 -14.83 -7.89 25.31
N PRO A 17 -13.95 -6.87 25.48
CA PRO A 17 -13.52 -6.04 24.37
C PRO A 17 -12.77 -6.95 23.39
N LEU A 18 -13.26 -7.03 22.15
CA LEU A 18 -12.55 -7.65 21.05
C LEU A 18 -11.32 -6.75 20.77
N LEU A 19 -10.17 -7.13 21.32
CA LEU A 19 -8.89 -6.50 20.98
C LEU A 19 -8.66 -6.80 19.50
N ALA A 20 -8.82 -5.78 18.66
CA ALA A 20 -8.40 -5.86 17.27
C ALA A 20 -6.87 -6.05 17.29
N GLU A 21 -6.39 -7.24 16.92
CA GLU A 21 -4.96 -7.46 16.68
C GLU A 21 -4.54 -6.53 15.55
N THR A 22 -3.75 -5.51 15.89
CA THR A 22 -3.08 -4.69 14.88
C THR A 22 -2.03 -5.55 14.22
N THR A 23 -2.33 -6.08 13.05
CA THR A 23 -1.35 -6.81 12.24
C THR A 23 -0.23 -5.84 11.88
N ASN A 24 0.99 -6.15 12.33
CA ASN A 24 2.16 -5.33 12.06
C ASN A 24 2.47 -5.37 10.54
N VAL A 25 2.33 -4.24 9.87
CA VAL A 25 2.64 -4.07 8.46
C VAL A 25 4.04 -3.51 8.33
N ILE A 26 4.91 -4.20 7.60
CA ILE A 26 6.27 -3.76 7.30
C ILE A 26 6.33 -3.35 5.83
N VAL A 27 6.67 -2.10 5.56
CA VAL A 27 6.91 -1.62 4.19
C VAL A 27 8.33 -1.99 3.78
N THR A 28 8.47 -2.78 2.73
CA THR A 28 9.77 -3.22 2.20
C THR A 28 10.34 -2.18 1.23
N ASP A 29 9.53 -1.77 0.27
CA ASP A 29 9.81 -0.77 -0.75
C ASP A 29 8.52 -0.04 -1.17
N GLY A 30 8.57 0.78 -2.23
CA GLY A 30 7.43 1.62 -2.63
C GLY A 30 6.20 0.87 -3.14
N ASP A 31 6.28 -0.44 -3.42
CA ASP A 31 5.15 -1.24 -3.89
C ASP A 31 5.06 -2.64 -3.27
N THR A 32 5.81 -2.87 -2.19
CA THR A 32 5.85 -4.17 -1.51
C THR A 32 5.76 -3.99 0.00
N ILE A 33 4.82 -4.71 0.62
CA ILE A 33 4.66 -4.78 2.07
C ILE A 33 4.77 -6.22 2.56
N ARG A 34 4.94 -6.37 3.87
CA ARG A 34 4.83 -7.66 4.55
C ARG A 34 3.82 -7.57 5.69
N ILE A 35 2.91 -8.53 5.74
CA ILE A 35 1.93 -8.71 6.82
C ILE A 35 2.17 -10.09 7.42
N GLY A 36 2.73 -10.15 8.63
CA GLY A 36 3.25 -11.39 9.19
C GLY A 36 4.32 -11.99 8.28
N GLU A 37 4.15 -13.23 7.82
CA GLU A 37 5.07 -13.92 6.91
C GLU A 37 4.74 -13.68 5.42
N GLU A 38 3.59 -13.10 5.12
CA GLU A 38 3.14 -12.89 3.75
C GLU A 38 3.79 -11.65 3.13
N ARG A 39 4.54 -11.86 2.03
CA ARG A 39 5.06 -10.76 1.20
C ARG A 39 4.05 -10.42 0.12
N ILE A 40 3.60 -9.19 0.09
CA ILE A 40 2.55 -8.69 -0.81
C ILE A 40 3.15 -7.61 -1.71
N ARG A 41 3.11 -7.85 -3.03
CA ARG A 41 3.42 -6.85 -4.04
C ARG A 41 2.13 -6.25 -4.57
N PHE A 42 2.08 -4.93 -4.63
CA PHE A 42 0.92 -4.23 -5.17
C PHE A 42 0.79 -4.50 -6.66
N SER A 43 -0.38 -4.99 -7.07
CA SER A 43 -0.66 -5.31 -8.46
C SER A 43 -0.86 -4.05 -9.31
N GLY A 44 -0.45 -4.14 -10.59
CA GLY A 44 -0.72 -3.12 -11.59
C GLY A 44 0.11 -1.84 -11.50
N ILE A 45 1.04 -1.74 -10.55
CA ILE A 45 1.97 -0.61 -10.41
C ILE A 45 3.42 -1.10 -10.34
N ASP A 46 4.35 -0.16 -10.54
CA ASP A 46 5.78 -0.36 -10.36
C ASP A 46 6.38 0.89 -9.70
N ALA A 47 6.99 0.72 -8.54
CA ALA A 47 7.64 1.82 -7.81
C ALA A 47 9.15 1.82 -8.06
N PRO A 48 9.82 2.96 -7.84
CA PRO A 48 11.28 3.02 -7.89
C PRO A 48 11.92 1.99 -6.95
N GLU A 49 13.02 1.38 -7.41
CA GLU A 49 13.82 0.50 -6.56
C GLU A 49 14.37 1.27 -5.36
N ILE A 50 14.55 0.62 -4.23
CA ILE A 50 14.96 1.27 -2.97
C ILE A 50 16.20 2.15 -3.12
N ASN A 51 17.16 1.70 -3.93
CA ASN A 51 18.41 2.42 -4.20
C ASN A 51 18.36 3.31 -5.44
N GLN A 52 17.17 3.48 -6.04
CA GLN A 52 17.02 4.31 -7.22
C GLN A 52 17.04 5.79 -6.85
N THR A 53 17.81 6.57 -7.63
CA THR A 53 17.89 8.02 -7.50
C THR A 53 17.21 8.72 -8.65
N CYS A 54 16.78 9.97 -8.39
CA CYS A 54 16.18 10.90 -9.33
C CYS A 54 16.83 12.25 -9.16
N THR A 55 16.72 13.14 -10.16
CA THR A 55 17.34 14.47 -10.12
C THR A 55 16.27 15.56 -10.20
N TYR A 56 16.33 16.50 -9.28
CA TYR A 56 15.52 17.72 -9.28
C TYR A 56 16.41 18.95 -9.20
N GLN A 57 16.36 19.81 -10.21
CA GLN A 57 17.20 21.03 -10.29
C GLN A 57 18.68 20.74 -9.99
N GLU A 58 19.25 19.75 -10.70
CA GLU A 58 20.64 19.28 -10.56
C GLU A 58 20.98 18.61 -9.21
N LEU A 59 20.03 18.50 -8.29
CA LEU A 59 20.20 17.80 -7.01
C LEU A 59 19.69 16.37 -7.10
N GLU A 60 20.56 15.41 -6.83
CA GLU A 60 20.20 14.00 -6.75
C GLU A 60 19.55 13.68 -5.40
N PHE A 61 18.50 12.86 -5.41
CA PHE A 61 17.83 12.37 -4.22
C PHE A 61 17.36 10.92 -4.38
N ALA A 62 17.20 10.21 -3.26
CA ALA A 62 16.80 8.81 -3.22
C ALA A 62 15.28 8.66 -3.44
N CYS A 63 14.81 8.66 -4.70
CA CYS A 63 13.38 8.58 -5.00
C CYS A 63 12.74 7.23 -4.62
N GLY A 64 13.52 6.14 -4.57
CA GLY A 64 13.05 4.87 -4.04
C GLY A 64 12.73 4.93 -2.55
N GLU A 65 13.60 5.55 -1.76
CA GLU A 65 13.34 5.78 -0.32
C GLU A 65 12.15 6.72 -0.10
N PHE A 66 11.98 7.76 -0.95
CA PHE A 66 10.82 8.64 -0.88
C PHE A 66 9.52 7.90 -1.13
N SER A 67 9.46 7.03 -2.15
CA SER A 67 8.29 6.20 -2.42
C SER A 67 7.95 5.30 -1.23
N LYS A 68 8.95 4.62 -0.66
CA LYS A 68 8.78 3.81 0.53
C LYS A 68 8.27 4.62 1.73
N ASN A 69 8.89 5.76 2.02
CA ASN A 69 8.53 6.58 3.17
C ASN A 69 7.12 7.16 3.04
N LEU A 70 6.70 7.54 1.83
CA LEU A 70 5.34 7.97 1.56
C LEU A 70 4.32 6.87 1.86
N LEU A 71 4.64 5.61 1.50
CA LEU A 71 3.81 4.46 1.81
C LEU A 71 3.78 4.18 3.33
N VAL A 72 4.92 4.30 4.02
CA VAL A 72 4.99 4.19 5.49
C VAL A 72 4.09 5.23 6.15
N GLU A 73 4.17 6.49 5.74
CA GLU A 73 3.33 7.58 6.27
C GLU A 73 1.84 7.34 5.98
N LYS A 74 1.51 6.84 4.79
CA LYS A 74 0.13 6.55 4.42
C LYS A 74 -0.48 5.43 5.25
N ILE A 75 0.29 4.38 5.54
CA ILE A 75 -0.16 3.24 6.33
C ILE A 75 -0.17 3.61 7.83
N GLN A 76 0.93 4.17 8.36
CA GLN A 76 1.12 4.43 9.79
C GLN A 76 0.63 3.24 10.65
N ASN A 77 -0.26 3.50 11.61
CA ASN A 77 -0.86 2.50 12.50
C ASN A 77 -2.27 2.06 12.01
N GLN A 78 -2.59 2.28 10.73
CA GLN A 78 -3.90 1.98 10.19
C GLN A 78 -3.98 0.52 9.73
N GLN A 79 -5.19 -0.02 9.74
CA GLN A 79 -5.44 -1.37 9.24
C GLN A 79 -5.32 -1.39 7.72
N VAL A 80 -4.50 -2.31 7.19
CA VAL A 80 -4.38 -2.57 5.75
C VAL A 80 -5.20 -3.79 5.39
N ASN A 81 -6.10 -3.63 4.42
CA ASN A 81 -6.91 -4.72 3.87
C ASN A 81 -6.51 -4.97 2.41
N CYS A 82 -6.22 -6.21 2.05
CA CYS A 82 -5.74 -6.56 0.71
C CYS A 82 -6.67 -7.55 0.01
N VAL A 83 -7.02 -7.24 -1.25
CA VAL A 83 -7.69 -8.14 -2.18
C VAL A 83 -6.62 -8.86 -2.99
N ARG A 84 -6.44 -10.16 -2.73
CA ARG A 84 -5.43 -11.01 -3.35
C ARG A 84 -5.86 -11.43 -4.74
N GLU A 85 -4.95 -11.33 -5.72
CA GLU A 85 -5.20 -11.62 -7.13
C GLU A 85 -4.41 -12.83 -7.65
N GLY A 86 -3.36 -13.26 -6.94
CA GLY A 86 -2.53 -14.38 -7.31
C GLY A 86 -1.12 -14.31 -6.72
N LYS A 87 -0.17 -14.93 -7.39
CA LYS A 87 1.26 -14.88 -7.03
C LYS A 87 2.13 -14.55 -8.23
N ASP A 88 3.23 -13.86 -7.99
CA ASP A 88 4.25 -13.66 -9.01
C ASP A 88 5.24 -14.85 -9.08
N GLN A 89 6.16 -14.78 -10.04
CA GLN A 89 7.19 -15.81 -10.24
C GLN A 89 8.18 -15.97 -9.08
N TYR A 90 8.21 -15.00 -8.15
CA TYR A 90 9.06 -15.01 -6.95
C TYR A 90 8.31 -15.46 -5.70
N GLY A 91 7.04 -15.87 -5.84
CA GLY A 91 6.19 -16.35 -4.75
C GLY A 91 5.56 -15.25 -3.90
N ARG A 92 5.71 -13.95 -4.27
CA ARG A 92 5.02 -12.86 -3.59
C ARG A 92 3.54 -12.89 -3.96
N THR A 93 2.67 -12.61 -3.00
CA THR A 93 1.24 -12.42 -3.28
C THR A 93 1.04 -11.12 -4.05
N LEU A 94 0.38 -11.20 -5.20
CA LEU A 94 -0.11 -10.02 -5.92
C LEU A 94 -1.44 -9.60 -5.32
N ALA A 95 -1.58 -8.34 -4.94
CA ALA A 95 -2.81 -7.83 -4.35
C ALA A 95 -2.99 -6.34 -4.57
N GLU A 96 -4.24 -5.88 -4.55
CA GLU A 96 -4.57 -4.49 -4.30
C GLU A 96 -4.88 -4.29 -2.82
N CYS A 97 -4.16 -3.37 -2.18
CA CYS A 97 -4.29 -3.10 -0.75
C CYS A 97 -4.89 -1.71 -0.48
N PHE A 98 -5.61 -1.61 0.62
CA PHE A 98 -6.42 -0.43 0.97
C PHE A 98 -6.18 -0.02 2.41
N VAL A 99 -6.20 1.29 2.65
CA VAL A 99 -6.31 1.93 3.96
C VAL A 99 -7.53 2.86 3.90
N ASN A 100 -8.45 2.72 4.85
CA ASN A 100 -9.70 3.51 4.88
C ASN A 100 -10.45 3.53 3.53
N GLN A 101 -10.52 2.38 2.85
CA GLN A 101 -11.14 2.19 1.53
C GLN A 101 -10.41 2.89 0.36
N GLU A 102 -9.30 3.58 0.60
CA GLU A 102 -8.47 4.16 -0.45
C GLU A 102 -7.40 3.16 -0.90
N SER A 103 -7.29 2.93 -2.22
CA SER A 103 -6.27 2.07 -2.81
C SER A 103 -4.88 2.67 -2.63
N LEU A 104 -3.97 1.90 -2.02
CA LEU A 104 -2.57 2.31 -1.86
C LEU A 104 -1.86 2.42 -3.21
N SER A 105 -2.21 1.57 -4.18
CA SER A 105 -1.70 1.65 -5.55
C SER A 105 -2.12 2.96 -6.23
N SER A 106 -3.43 3.29 -6.18
CA SER A 106 -3.93 4.56 -6.74
C SER A 106 -3.29 5.76 -6.05
N PHE A 107 -3.19 5.76 -4.74
CA PHE A 107 -2.55 6.82 -3.96
C PHE A 107 -1.11 7.07 -4.43
N LEU A 108 -0.26 6.03 -4.47
CA LEU A 108 1.14 6.15 -4.87
C LEU A 108 1.31 6.66 -6.30
N VAL A 109 0.48 6.19 -7.24
CA VAL A 109 0.52 6.62 -8.63
C VAL A 109 0.06 8.07 -8.76
N ARG A 110 -1.01 8.48 -8.06
CA ARG A 110 -1.51 9.88 -8.07
C ARG A 110 -0.56 10.88 -7.42
N GLU A 111 0.20 10.44 -6.42
CA GLU A 111 1.28 11.26 -5.82
C GLU A 111 2.56 11.26 -6.66
N GLY A 112 2.64 10.44 -7.72
CA GLY A 112 3.77 10.38 -8.64
C GLY A 112 4.98 9.62 -8.09
N TYR A 113 4.78 8.72 -7.13
CA TYR A 113 5.84 7.88 -6.54
C TYR A 113 5.74 6.40 -6.90
N ALA A 114 4.82 6.05 -7.80
CA ALA A 114 4.77 4.79 -8.54
C ALA A 114 4.21 5.05 -9.94
N PHE A 115 4.39 4.08 -10.83
CA PHE A 115 3.95 4.15 -12.23
C PHE A 115 2.92 3.07 -12.51
N ALA A 116 1.94 3.37 -13.36
CA ALA A 116 1.02 2.37 -13.89
C ALA A 116 1.77 1.35 -14.74
N TYR A 117 1.82 0.10 -14.29
CA TYR A 117 2.55 -0.95 -15.00
C TYR A 117 1.68 -1.59 -16.09
N ARG A 118 1.58 -0.88 -17.21
CA ARG A 118 0.68 -1.18 -18.34
C ARG A 118 0.85 -2.59 -18.94
N LYS A 119 2.01 -3.22 -18.74
CA LYS A 119 2.26 -4.60 -19.17
C LYS A 119 1.30 -5.59 -18.50
N TYR A 120 0.87 -5.30 -17.27
CA TYR A 120 0.01 -6.20 -16.48
C TYR A 120 -1.39 -5.64 -16.23
N SER A 121 -1.53 -4.30 -16.14
CA SER A 121 -2.83 -3.68 -15.87
C SER A 121 -2.90 -2.26 -16.43
N LYS A 122 -4.10 -1.85 -16.84
CA LYS A 122 -4.40 -0.46 -17.23
C LYS A 122 -5.16 0.30 -16.16
N LYS A 123 -5.39 -0.32 -15.00
CA LYS A 123 -6.26 0.19 -13.93
C LYS A 123 -5.86 1.59 -13.45
N PHE A 124 -4.56 1.85 -13.31
CA PHE A 124 -4.03 3.08 -12.72
C PHE A 124 -3.53 4.11 -13.75
N VAL A 125 -3.86 3.93 -15.04
CA VAL A 125 -3.41 4.84 -16.11
C VAL A 125 -3.94 6.25 -15.91
N LEU A 126 -5.21 6.41 -15.53
CA LEU A 126 -5.80 7.73 -15.28
C LEU A 126 -5.21 8.42 -14.04
N ASP A 127 -4.81 7.65 -13.03
CA ASP A 127 -4.11 8.16 -11.85
C ASP A 127 -2.73 8.69 -12.23
N GLU A 128 -2.02 7.98 -13.11
CA GLU A 128 -0.72 8.41 -13.63
C GLU A 128 -0.84 9.65 -14.50
N GLU A 129 -1.82 9.71 -15.40
CA GLU A 129 -2.10 10.91 -16.21
C GLU A 129 -2.39 12.13 -15.33
N TYR A 130 -3.12 11.94 -14.23
CA TYR A 130 -3.33 13.00 -13.24
C TYR A 130 -2.02 13.48 -12.63
N ALA A 131 -1.14 12.57 -12.20
CA ALA A 131 0.16 12.91 -11.61
C ALA A 131 1.06 13.64 -12.62
N GLN A 132 1.10 13.18 -13.89
CA GLN A 132 1.83 13.81 -14.98
C GLN A 132 1.35 15.24 -15.22
N ASN A 133 0.05 15.43 -15.40
CA ASN A 133 -0.55 16.75 -15.68
C ASN A 133 -0.34 17.75 -14.55
N LYS A 134 -0.10 17.27 -13.33
CA LYS A 134 0.16 18.10 -12.14
C LYS A 134 1.63 18.16 -11.76
N SER A 135 2.52 17.54 -12.53
CA SER A 135 3.95 17.42 -12.22
C SER A 135 4.20 16.95 -10.79
N LYS A 136 3.46 15.92 -10.34
CA LYS A 136 3.58 15.41 -8.96
C LYS A 136 4.73 14.42 -8.83
N GLY A 137 5.39 14.46 -7.68
CA GLY A 137 6.45 13.51 -7.34
C GLY A 137 7.54 13.47 -8.41
N MET A 138 7.84 12.28 -8.90
CA MET A 138 8.86 12.04 -9.92
C MET A 138 8.58 12.75 -11.26
N TRP A 139 7.32 13.07 -11.57
CA TRP A 139 6.97 13.80 -12.81
C TRP A 139 7.47 15.24 -12.86
N ALA A 140 7.94 15.79 -11.73
CA ALA A 140 8.64 17.08 -11.67
C ALA A 140 10.17 16.93 -11.78
N THR A 141 10.70 15.73 -11.98
CA THR A 141 12.13 15.40 -11.86
C THR A 141 12.65 14.69 -13.12
N GLU A 142 13.95 14.54 -13.25
CA GLU A 142 14.56 13.61 -14.18
C GLU A 142 14.67 12.24 -13.50
N PHE A 143 14.12 11.21 -14.15
CA PHE A 143 14.09 9.86 -13.61
C PHE A 143 14.19 8.80 -14.70
N GLN A 144 14.55 7.58 -14.32
CA GLN A 144 14.34 6.36 -15.11
C GLN A 144 13.10 5.64 -14.62
N TYR A 145 12.36 5.01 -15.53
CA TYR A 145 11.30 4.09 -15.09
C TYR A 145 11.91 2.91 -14.32
N PRO A 146 11.24 2.38 -13.28
CA PRO A 146 11.77 1.29 -12.46
C PRO A 146 12.18 0.06 -13.27
N TRP A 147 11.38 -0.31 -14.29
CA TRP A 147 11.71 -1.43 -15.17
C TRP A 147 12.94 -1.18 -16.06
N ASP A 148 13.24 0.07 -16.41
CA ASP A 148 14.44 0.46 -17.15
C ASP A 148 15.65 0.50 -16.22
N TYR A 149 15.48 1.02 -15.02
CA TYR A 149 16.51 1.01 -13.99
C TYR A 149 16.99 -0.42 -13.68
N ARG A 150 16.06 -1.38 -13.45
CA ARG A 150 16.41 -2.80 -13.23
C ARG A 150 17.12 -3.47 -14.40
N ARG A 151 16.86 -3.02 -15.61
CA ARG A 151 17.51 -3.57 -16.81
C ARG A 151 18.94 -3.08 -16.99
N ASN A 152 19.24 -1.88 -16.46
CA ASN A 152 20.52 -1.20 -16.63
C ASN A 152 21.47 -1.41 -15.45
N ASN A 153 21.00 -1.98 -14.35
CA ASN A 153 21.73 -2.31 -13.11
C ASN A 153 21.51 -3.77 -12.71
#